data_582e9171951f897c5e5b97988c63f16d
#
_entry.id   582e9171951f897c5e5b97988c63f16d
#
_cell.length_a   1.000
_cell.length_b   1.000
_cell.length_c   1.000
_cell.angle_alpha   90.00
_cell.angle_beta   90.00
_cell.angle_gamma   90.00
#
_symmetry.space_group_name_H-M   'P 1'
#
loop_
_entity.id
_entity.type
_entity.pdbx_description
1 polymer ?
#
loop_
_entity_poly.entity_id
_entity_poly.type
_entity_poly.pdbx_seq_one_letter_code
_entity_poly.pdbx_strand_id
1 'polypeptide(L)'
;MXWFSLHRRHWTAPLAEGQADVPWPCNDDKWIVHYPETREIWSYGSGYGGNALLGKKCYALRIASVMARDEGWLAEHMLILKLTDPKGRAKYVAAAFPSACGKTNLAMLQPTIPGWKAETIGDDIAWMRFGDDGRLYAXAMLQPTIPGWKAETIGDDIAWMRFGDDGRLYAVNPEAGFFGVAPGTSRNTNGNALATLATNTVFTNTALTADGDVWWEGLSKDAPEGLTTWKGAAHDPASGEPAAHPNARFAAPASQCPTIAPEWEDPRGVPIDAILFGGRRASAVPLVTEAFDWEHGVFMGSTVASEGTAAAENAIGTLRRDPFAMLPFCGYNMGDYFAHWLSMAGKTDAAKLPRLYFVNWFRKNDDGKFVWPGFGDNARVLKWISERLDGEAEAVDTPVGRVPTREALDLSGLSLSDADLATLLDVDAEVWAEEAALIPEFYAQFGDRLPTRLWAQHEALTARIDANRAAAIAAE
;
A
#
# COMPACT_ATOMS: atom_id res chain seq x y z
N MET A 1 17.37 21.00 4.75
CA MET A 1 16.02 20.41 4.70
C MET A 1 14.98 21.37 5.29
N UNK A 2 13.94 21.80 4.74
CA UNK A 2 13.20 22.59 5.10
C UNK A 2 12.30 22.03 5.77
N TRP A 3 12.18 22.24 6.80
CA TRP A 3 11.13 21.87 7.70
C TRP A 3 9.85 22.62 7.31
N PHE A 4 8.85 21.86 7.01
CA PHE A 4 7.55 22.45 6.71
C PHE A 4 6.73 22.54 8.00
N SER A 5 6.39 23.76 8.41
CA SER A 5 5.47 23.99 9.52
C SER A 5 4.06 24.10 8.96
N LEU A 6 3.18 23.17 9.32
CA LEU A 6 1.77 23.24 8.98
C LEU A 6 1.10 24.21 9.96
N HIS A 7 0.78 25.41 9.48
CA HIS A 7 0.02 26.39 10.25
C HIS A 7 -1.46 26.10 10.07
N ARG A 8 -2.12 25.67 11.13
CA ARG A 8 -3.59 25.47 11.14
C ARG A 8 -4.24 26.71 11.75
N ARG A 9 -5.24 27.22 11.04
CA ARG A 9 -6.13 28.26 11.53
C ARG A 9 -7.55 27.73 11.52
N HIS A 10 -8.23 27.79 12.66
CA HIS A 10 -9.62 27.40 12.78
C HIS A 10 -10.47 28.69 12.84
N TRP A 11 -11.49 28.71 12.00
CA TRP A 11 -12.44 29.83 11.91
C TRP A 11 -13.80 29.29 12.30
N THR A 12 -14.39 29.86 13.33
CA THR A 12 -15.73 29.50 13.79
C THR A 12 -16.66 30.69 13.54
N ALA A 13 -17.88 30.40 13.07
CA ALA A 13 -18.93 31.44 13.01
C ALA A 13 -19.54 31.61 14.39
N PRO A 14 -19.94 32.85 14.76
CA PRO A 14 -20.65 33.03 16.02
C PRO A 14 -22.00 32.33 15.97
N LEU A 15 -22.41 31.76 17.08
CA LEU A 15 -23.73 31.12 17.23
C LEU A 15 -24.85 32.17 17.14
N ALA A 16 -25.93 31.81 16.46
CA ALA A 16 -27.14 32.62 16.49
C ALA A 16 -27.76 32.56 17.89
N GLU A 17 -28.56 33.59 18.22
CA GLU A 17 -29.25 33.65 19.52
C GLU A 17 -30.14 32.40 19.70
N GLY A 18 -29.95 31.68 20.81
CA GLY A 18 -30.67 30.43 21.09
C GLY A 18 -30.14 29.19 20.41
N GLN A 19 -29.14 29.30 19.58
CA GLN A 19 -28.51 28.15 18.92
C GLN A 19 -27.58 27.41 19.90
N ALA A 20 -27.77 26.10 20.05
CA ALA A 20 -26.91 25.28 20.89
C ALA A 20 -25.57 25.03 20.17
N ASP A 21 -24.48 25.07 20.90
CA ASP A 21 -23.16 24.68 20.36
C ASP A 21 -23.07 23.18 20.21
N VAL A 22 -22.23 22.74 19.29
CA VAL A 22 -21.96 21.31 19.05
C VAL A 22 -20.45 21.06 19.19
N PRO A 23 -20.06 19.93 19.78
CA PRO A 23 -18.64 19.70 20.09
C PRO A 23 -17.75 19.54 18.85
N TRP A 24 -18.31 19.16 17.71
CA TRP A 24 -17.54 19.01 16.47
C TRP A 24 -18.48 19.28 15.30
N PRO A 25 -18.58 20.53 14.85
CA PRO A 25 -19.64 20.92 13.90
C PRO A 25 -19.33 20.40 12.49
N CYS A 26 -19.85 19.22 12.19
CA CYS A 26 -19.84 18.67 10.82
C CYS A 26 -21.19 19.00 10.17
N ASN A 27 -21.15 19.59 9.00
CA ASN A 27 -22.33 19.96 8.23
C ASN A 27 -22.68 18.88 7.21
N ASP A 28 -23.90 18.89 6.70
CA ASP A 28 -24.26 18.04 5.56
C ASP A 28 -23.52 18.51 4.30
N ASP A 29 -23.38 19.82 4.11
CA ASP A 29 -22.54 20.41 3.06
C ASP A 29 -21.10 20.46 3.54
N LYS A 30 -20.27 19.55 3.03
CA LYS A 30 -18.87 19.41 3.41
C LYS A 30 -17.96 19.67 2.22
N TRP A 31 -16.94 20.48 2.43
CA TRP A 31 -15.97 20.80 1.37
C TRP A 31 -14.55 20.66 1.90
N ILE A 32 -13.73 19.93 1.16
CA ILE A 32 -12.28 19.91 1.36
C ILE A 32 -11.67 20.32 0.03
N VAL A 33 -11.14 21.52 -0.03
CA VAL A 33 -10.61 22.13 -1.25
C VAL A 33 -9.09 22.20 -1.15
N HIS A 34 -8.42 21.84 -2.22
CA HIS A 34 -6.96 21.84 -2.32
C HIS A 34 -6.52 22.92 -3.30
N TYR A 35 -5.56 23.72 -2.89
CA TYR A 35 -4.92 24.75 -3.72
C TYR A 35 -3.42 24.38 -3.83
N PRO A 36 -3.05 23.51 -4.78
CA PRO A 36 -1.65 23.06 -4.89
C PRO A 36 -0.66 24.20 -5.15
N GLU A 37 -1.10 25.22 -5.89
CA GLU A 37 -0.27 26.38 -6.27
C GLU A 37 0.16 27.20 -5.06
N THR A 38 -0.70 27.34 -4.05
CA THR A 38 -0.42 28.08 -2.81
C THR A 38 -0.10 27.13 -1.65
N ARG A 39 -0.22 25.79 -1.89
CA ARG A 39 0.00 24.73 -0.89
C ARG A 39 -0.96 24.87 0.29
N GLU A 40 -2.22 25.19 0.00
CA GLU A 40 -3.27 25.40 0.99
C GLU A 40 -4.36 24.34 0.90
N ILE A 41 -4.97 24.03 2.04
CA ILE A 41 -6.14 23.15 2.15
C ILE A 41 -7.18 23.90 2.98
N TRP A 42 -8.38 24.01 2.44
CA TRP A 42 -9.52 24.61 3.12
C TRP A 42 -10.55 23.54 3.41
N SER A 43 -10.91 23.35 4.66
CA SER A 43 -11.94 22.40 5.09
C SER A 43 -13.11 23.18 5.70
N TYR A 44 -14.31 22.96 5.15
CA TYR A 44 -15.54 23.55 5.63
C TYR A 44 -16.53 22.46 6.00
N GLY A 45 -17.08 22.54 7.20
CA GLY A 45 -18.13 21.63 7.68
C GLY A 45 -17.70 20.16 7.81
N SER A 46 -16.40 19.87 7.74
CA SER A 46 -15.87 18.51 7.75
C SER A 46 -14.97 18.23 8.96
N GLY A 47 -15.21 17.10 9.59
CA GLY A 47 -14.32 16.58 10.64
C GLY A 47 -13.41 15.46 10.12
N TYR A 48 -12.95 15.54 8.88
CA TYR A 48 -12.20 14.47 8.16
C TYR A 48 -11.09 13.85 9.05
N GLY A 49 -11.39 12.68 9.63
CA GLY A 49 -10.51 12.01 10.59
C GLY A 49 -10.13 12.88 11.78
N GLY A 50 -11.09 13.67 12.36
CA GLY A 50 -10.78 14.66 13.38
C GLY A 50 -9.86 15.75 12.88
N ASN A 51 -9.87 16.00 11.56
CA ASN A 51 -8.98 16.91 10.81
C ASN A 51 -7.49 16.48 10.79
N ALA A 52 -7.14 15.31 11.33
CA ALA A 52 -5.79 14.76 11.20
C ALA A 52 -5.45 14.47 9.73
N LEU A 53 -6.45 13.98 8.96
CA LEU A 53 -6.27 13.63 7.55
C LEU A 53 -6.04 14.85 6.64
N LEU A 54 -6.26 16.07 7.10
CA LEU A 54 -5.91 17.28 6.32
C LEU A 54 -4.40 17.41 6.16
N GLY A 55 -3.62 17.10 7.20
CA GLY A 55 -2.16 17.04 7.09
C GLY A 55 -1.69 15.83 6.32
N LYS A 56 -2.24 14.66 6.65
CA LYS A 56 -1.82 13.37 6.13
C LYS A 56 -2.20 13.17 4.64
N LYS A 57 -3.49 12.98 4.36
CA LYS A 57 -3.96 12.66 3.00
C LYS A 57 -4.05 13.88 2.08
N CYS A 58 -4.42 15.04 2.63
CA CYS A 58 -4.60 16.23 1.79
C CYS A 58 -3.26 16.91 1.50
N TYR A 59 -2.45 17.19 2.52
CA TYR A 59 -1.16 17.87 2.31
C TYR A 59 -0.09 16.88 1.83
N ALA A 60 0.19 15.85 2.64
CA ALA A 60 1.35 14.97 2.42
C ALA A 60 1.18 14.01 1.24
N LEU A 61 -0.01 13.92 0.64
CA LEU A 61 -0.24 13.20 -0.61
C LEU A 61 -0.75 14.11 -1.73
N ARG A 62 -1.97 14.66 -1.62
CA ARG A 62 -2.57 15.41 -2.75
C ARG A 62 -1.77 16.64 -3.13
N ILE A 63 -1.46 17.51 -2.16
CA ILE A 63 -0.60 18.70 -2.42
C ILE A 63 0.82 18.23 -2.78
N ALA A 64 1.36 17.28 -2.02
CA ALA A 64 2.72 16.78 -2.23
C ALA A 64 2.92 16.12 -3.59
N SER A 65 1.89 15.45 -4.16
CA SER A 65 2.01 14.88 -5.51
C SER A 65 2.25 15.96 -6.57
N VAL A 66 1.63 17.14 -6.39
CA VAL A 66 1.86 18.29 -7.29
C VAL A 66 3.27 18.86 -7.08
N MET A 67 3.68 19.02 -5.80
CA MET A 67 5.03 19.46 -5.47
C MET A 67 6.09 18.52 -6.08
N ALA A 68 5.84 17.21 -5.94
CA ALA A 68 6.74 16.15 -6.45
C ALA A 68 6.87 16.23 -7.97
N ARG A 69 5.77 16.41 -8.69
CA ARG A 69 5.79 16.62 -10.15
C ARG A 69 6.65 17.84 -10.50
N ASP A 70 6.41 18.95 -9.84
CA ASP A 70 7.05 20.24 -10.18
C ASP A 70 8.55 20.26 -9.80
N GLU A 71 8.91 19.52 -8.73
CA GLU A 71 10.28 19.48 -8.22
C GLU A 71 11.06 18.21 -8.64
N GLY A 72 10.42 17.28 -9.34
CA GLY A 72 11.08 16.11 -9.92
C GLY A 72 11.32 14.94 -8.96
N TRP A 73 10.42 14.75 -7.96
CA TRP A 73 10.47 13.64 -7.00
C TRP A 73 9.12 12.91 -6.98
N LEU A 74 8.94 11.93 -6.12
CA LEU A 74 7.70 11.14 -6.03
C LEU A 74 7.08 11.25 -4.63
N ALA A 75 5.75 11.44 -4.58
CA ALA A 75 4.95 11.43 -3.34
C ALA A 75 3.88 10.35 -3.51
N GLU A 76 4.03 9.25 -2.77
CA GLU A 76 3.31 8.02 -3.04
C GLU A 76 2.59 7.48 -1.81
N HIS A 77 1.48 6.80 -2.07
CA HIS A 77 0.67 6.09 -1.08
C HIS A 77 1.22 4.66 -0.94
N MET A 78 2.38 4.56 -0.28
CA MET A 78 3.12 3.30 -0.18
C MET A 78 3.58 3.02 1.25
N LEU A 79 3.53 1.74 1.60
CA LEU A 79 4.30 1.23 2.74
C LEU A 79 5.75 1.06 2.32
N ILE A 80 6.68 0.99 3.29
CA ILE A 80 8.07 0.68 2.99
C ILE A 80 8.69 -0.24 4.04
N LEU A 81 9.44 -1.21 3.57
CA LEU A 81 9.92 -2.38 4.27
C LEU A 81 11.43 -2.51 4.11
N LYS A 82 12.16 -2.71 5.20
CA LYS A 82 13.54 -3.18 5.20
C LYS A 82 13.55 -4.68 5.47
N LEU A 83 14.05 -5.45 4.53
CA LEU A 83 14.16 -6.90 4.62
C LEU A 83 15.64 -7.26 4.66
N THR A 84 16.08 -7.96 5.71
CA THR A 84 17.47 -8.38 5.85
C THR A 84 17.55 -9.91 5.78
N ASP A 85 18.36 -10.42 4.87
CA ASP A 85 18.54 -11.85 4.65
C ASP A 85 19.48 -12.49 5.72
N PRO A 86 19.56 -13.82 5.79
CA PRO A 86 20.46 -14.50 6.73
C PRO A 86 21.96 -14.20 6.55
N LYS A 87 22.35 -13.63 5.39
CA LYS A 87 23.73 -13.19 5.11
C LYS A 87 23.98 -11.74 5.58
N GLY A 88 22.95 -11.07 6.12
CA GLY A 88 23.01 -9.67 6.56
C GLY A 88 22.84 -8.64 5.44
N ARG A 89 22.41 -9.05 4.24
CA ARG A 89 22.16 -8.12 3.13
C ARG A 89 20.75 -7.52 3.29
N ALA A 90 20.67 -6.20 3.32
CA ALA A 90 19.39 -5.48 3.45
C ALA A 90 18.86 -5.06 2.09
N LYS A 91 17.55 -5.21 1.89
CA LYS A 91 16.79 -4.71 0.74
C LYS A 91 15.65 -3.83 1.25
N TYR A 92 15.37 -2.75 0.56
CA TYR A 92 14.27 -1.86 0.89
C TYR A 92 13.20 -1.96 -0.20
N VAL A 93 11.97 -2.24 0.21
CA VAL A 93 10.84 -2.50 -0.67
C VAL A 93 9.74 -1.49 -0.36
N ALA A 94 9.29 -0.73 -1.37
CA ALA A 94 8.08 0.09 -1.26
C ALA A 94 6.89 -0.68 -1.86
N ALA A 95 5.68 -0.53 -1.30
CA ALA A 95 4.54 -1.27 -1.82
C ALA A 95 3.24 -0.45 -1.79
N ALA A 96 2.61 -0.33 -2.95
CA ALA A 96 1.35 0.37 -3.16
C ALA A 96 0.20 -0.63 -3.32
N PHE A 97 -0.75 -0.60 -2.40
CA PHE A 97 -1.95 -1.44 -2.45
C PHE A 97 -3.20 -0.59 -2.23
N PRO A 98 -4.28 -0.80 -3.02
CA PRO A 98 -5.57 -0.20 -2.74
C PRO A 98 -6.09 -0.58 -1.35
N SER A 99 -7.05 0.17 -0.85
CA SER A 99 -7.67 -0.06 0.47
C SER A 99 -8.15 -1.52 0.61
N ALA A 100 -7.94 -2.12 1.78
CA ALA A 100 -8.30 -3.49 2.12
C ALA A 100 -7.59 -4.58 1.27
N CYS A 101 -6.49 -4.25 0.59
CA CYS A 101 -5.69 -5.22 -0.17
C CYS A 101 -4.47 -5.77 0.61
N GLY A 102 -4.46 -5.57 1.94
CA GLY A 102 -3.48 -6.20 2.82
C GLY A 102 -2.25 -5.36 3.14
N LYS A 103 -2.27 -4.03 2.91
CA LYS A 103 -1.15 -3.13 3.26
C LYS A 103 -0.76 -3.32 4.74
N THR A 104 -1.69 -3.08 5.65
CA THR A 104 -1.46 -3.22 7.09
C THR A 104 -1.02 -4.64 7.48
N ASN A 105 -1.57 -5.67 6.81
CA ASN A 105 -1.17 -7.05 7.07
C ASN A 105 0.22 -7.37 6.51
N LEU A 106 0.58 -6.82 5.35
CA LEU A 106 1.96 -6.95 4.85
C LEU A 106 2.90 -6.10 5.70
N ALA A 107 2.48 -4.90 6.06
CA ALA A 107 3.22 -4.02 6.94
C ALA A 107 3.46 -4.64 8.33
N MET A 108 2.56 -5.50 8.82
CA MET A 108 2.65 -6.08 10.17
C MET A 108 2.66 -7.61 10.17
N LEU A 109 3.24 -8.21 9.15
CA LEU A 109 3.33 -9.64 8.89
C LEU A 109 3.99 -10.42 10.04
N GLN A 110 3.32 -11.47 10.55
CA GLN A 110 3.93 -12.47 11.43
C GLN A 110 4.10 -13.77 10.64
N PRO A 111 5.31 -14.09 10.26
CA PRO A 111 5.59 -15.18 9.35
C PRO A 111 5.50 -16.59 9.97
N THR A 112 5.16 -17.58 9.17
CA THR A 112 4.87 -18.95 9.60
C THR A 112 6.05 -19.91 9.49
N ILE A 113 7.17 -19.52 8.89
CA ILE A 113 8.34 -20.40 8.74
C ILE A 113 9.21 -20.36 10.01
N PRO A 114 9.54 -21.51 10.61
CA PRO A 114 10.34 -21.53 11.85
C PRO A 114 11.68 -20.82 11.72
N GLY A 115 11.93 -19.88 12.65
CA GLY A 115 13.20 -19.14 12.75
C GLY A 115 13.29 -17.88 11.91
N TRP A 116 12.27 -17.53 11.15
CA TRP A 116 12.22 -16.28 10.38
C TRP A 116 11.57 -15.14 11.17
N LYS A 117 12.05 -13.93 10.95
CA LYS A 117 11.53 -12.70 11.58
C LYS A 117 11.16 -11.66 10.54
N ALA A 118 9.96 -11.10 10.58
CA ALA A 118 9.56 -9.93 9.80
C ALA A 118 9.38 -8.72 10.72
N GLU A 119 9.83 -7.59 10.31
CA GLU A 119 9.74 -6.32 11.06
C GLU A 119 9.23 -5.24 10.10
N THR A 120 8.14 -4.56 10.47
CA THR A 120 7.39 -3.60 9.65
C THR A 120 8.06 -2.23 9.56
N ILE A 121 7.90 -1.47 8.46
CA ILE A 121 8.44 -0.11 8.33
C ILE A 121 7.37 0.98 8.01
N GLY A 122 6.16 0.73 7.68
CA GLY A 122 5.10 1.74 7.46
C GLY A 122 3.98 1.20 6.58
N ASP A 123 2.82 1.79 6.67
CA ASP A 123 1.60 1.16 6.18
C ASP A 123 0.90 1.86 5.02
N ASP A 124 1.02 3.15 4.83
CA ASP A 124 0.05 3.87 3.99
C ASP A 124 0.61 4.81 2.91
N ILE A 125 1.72 5.54 3.13
CA ILE A 125 2.21 6.57 2.19
C ILE A 125 3.75 6.59 2.09
N ALA A 126 4.27 6.71 0.88
CA ALA A 126 5.71 6.88 0.63
C ALA A 126 6.00 8.07 -0.29
N TRP A 127 6.93 8.93 0.09
CA TRP A 127 7.52 9.96 -0.76
C TRP A 127 8.91 9.50 -1.18
N MET A 128 9.14 9.40 -2.47
CA MET A 128 10.33 8.75 -3.03
C MET A 128 11.21 9.71 -3.85
N ARG A 129 12.50 9.67 -3.59
CA ARG A 129 13.49 10.50 -4.29
C ARG A 129 14.73 9.67 -4.66
N PHE A 130 15.41 9.99 -5.76
CA PHE A 130 16.70 9.37 -6.08
C PHE A 130 17.85 10.06 -5.34
N GLY A 131 18.70 9.30 -4.70
CA GLY A 131 19.91 9.78 -4.04
C GLY A 131 21.12 9.86 -4.97
N ASP A 132 22.20 10.44 -4.49
CA ASP A 132 23.44 10.70 -5.26
C ASP A 132 24.14 9.43 -5.77
N ASP A 133 23.74 8.25 -5.32
CA ASP A 133 24.23 6.96 -5.78
C ASP A 133 23.27 6.25 -6.76
N GLY A 134 22.20 6.91 -7.17
CA GLY A 134 21.22 6.42 -8.15
C GLY A 134 20.13 5.52 -7.62
N ARG A 135 20.04 5.28 -6.30
CA ARG A 135 18.99 4.43 -5.70
C ARG A 135 17.79 5.22 -5.20
N LEU A 136 16.62 4.58 -5.14
CA LEU A 136 15.34 5.10 -4.64
C LEU A 136 15.14 4.75 -3.15
N TYR A 137 14.66 5.68 -2.30
CA TYR A 137 14.61 5.54 -0.82
C TYR A 137 13.21 5.79 -0.21
N ALA A 138 12.78 4.96 0.73
CA ALA A 138 11.40 4.99 1.33
C ALA A 138 11.14 4.29 2.71
N UNK A 139 10.21 4.15 3.55
CA UNK A 139 9.90 3.85 4.71
C UNK A 139 8.73 3.16 4.98
N ALA A 140 8.64 2.24 5.63
CA ALA A 140 7.52 1.36 6.06
C ALA A 140 7.78 0.29 7.17
N MET A 141 6.80 -0.52 7.64
CA MET A 141 6.93 -1.42 8.82
C MET A 141 6.55 -2.91 8.67
N LEU A 142 7.38 -3.90 8.99
CA LEU A 142 7.13 -5.35 8.90
C LEU A 142 7.93 -6.26 9.88
N GLN A 143 7.48 -7.52 10.13
CA GLN A 143 8.23 -8.55 10.91
C GLN A 143 8.46 -9.88 10.18
N PRO A 144 9.70 -10.31 9.83
CA PRO A 144 10.00 -11.54 9.09
C PRO A 144 10.00 -12.86 9.88
N THR A 145 9.48 -13.96 9.29
CA THR A 145 9.46 -15.32 9.85
C THR A 145 10.47 -16.27 9.21
N ILE A 146 11.38 -15.78 8.38
CA ILE A 146 12.39 -16.66 7.76
C ILE A 146 13.67 -16.66 8.63
N PRO A 147 14.25 -17.81 9.01
CA PRO A 147 15.40 -17.87 9.90
C PRO A 147 16.57 -17.00 9.45
N GLY A 148 17.03 -16.11 10.35
CA GLY A 148 18.17 -15.23 10.12
C GLY A 148 17.87 -13.93 9.40
N TRP A 149 16.65 -13.73 8.89
CA TRP A 149 16.24 -12.45 8.27
C TRP A 149 15.74 -11.47 9.32
N LYS A 150 15.95 -10.18 9.07
CA LYS A 150 15.50 -9.10 9.95
C LYS A 150 14.85 -7.99 9.11
N ALA A 151 13.78 -7.41 9.58
CA ALA A 151 13.16 -6.23 8.98
C ALA A 151 12.86 -5.18 10.04
N GLU A 152 13.00 -3.90 9.70
CA GLU A 152 12.97 -2.78 10.65
C GLU A 152 12.22 -1.58 10.06
N THR A 153 11.57 -0.80 10.92
CA THR A 153 10.63 0.30 10.60
C THR A 153 11.36 1.63 10.35
N ILE A 154 10.95 2.37 9.30
CA ILE A 154 11.42 3.75 9.07
C ILE A 154 10.26 4.76 9.02
N GLY A 155 9.06 4.36 8.61
CA GLY A 155 7.88 5.25 8.60
C GLY A 155 6.62 4.54 8.17
N ASP A 156 5.47 5.09 8.61
CA ASP A 156 4.17 4.42 8.53
C ASP A 156 3.39 4.74 7.25
N ASP A 157 3.42 5.97 6.83
CA ASP A 157 2.34 6.45 5.96
C ASP A 157 2.84 7.40 4.87
N ILE A 158 3.94 8.12 5.11
CA ILE A 158 4.44 9.15 4.19
C ILE A 158 5.97 9.12 4.15
N ALA A 159 6.53 9.12 2.93
CA ALA A 159 7.96 9.29 2.70
C ALA A 159 8.22 10.42 1.70
N TRP A 160 9.19 11.27 1.98
CA TRP A 160 9.60 12.36 1.08
C TRP A 160 10.93 11.99 0.42
N MET A 161 10.99 12.04 -0.90
CA MET A 161 12.12 11.52 -1.66
C MET A 161 12.65 12.50 -2.71
N ARG A 162 13.98 12.71 -2.73
CA ARG A 162 14.69 13.59 -3.69
C ARG A 162 15.92 12.92 -4.27
N PHE A 163 16.30 13.34 -5.46
CA PHE A 163 17.62 13.00 -6.00
C PHE A 163 18.71 13.72 -5.22
N GLY A 164 19.72 12.98 -4.80
CA GLY A 164 20.97 13.54 -4.30
C GLY A 164 21.98 13.73 -5.45
N ASP A 165 23.16 14.29 -5.12
CA ASP A 165 24.22 14.61 -6.11
C ASP A 165 24.87 13.35 -6.71
N ASP A 166 24.70 12.16 -6.07
CA ASP A 166 25.17 10.84 -6.57
C ASP A 166 24.17 10.16 -7.52
N GLY A 167 23.03 10.78 -7.77
CA GLY A 167 21.98 10.26 -8.63
C GLY A 167 21.05 9.21 -8.00
N ARG A 168 21.20 8.93 -6.70
CA ARG A 168 20.30 8.01 -5.98
C ARG A 168 19.04 8.71 -5.49
N LEU A 169 17.99 7.94 -5.25
CA LEU A 169 16.73 8.42 -4.67
C LEU A 169 16.69 8.16 -3.17
N TYR A 170 16.53 9.19 -2.35
CA TYR A 170 16.48 9.11 -0.88
C TYR A 170 15.07 9.44 -0.37
N ALA A 171 14.53 8.57 0.49
CA ALA A 171 13.23 8.77 1.14
C ALA A 171 13.38 9.07 2.62
N VAL A 172 12.64 10.05 3.10
CA VAL A 172 12.46 10.32 4.53
C VAL A 172 10.97 10.22 4.88
N ASN A 173 10.68 9.67 6.05
CA ASN A 173 9.34 9.68 6.61
C ASN A 173 9.10 11.02 7.32
N PRO A 174 8.11 11.82 6.91
CA PRO A 174 7.80 13.08 7.58
C PRO A 174 6.89 12.92 8.80
N GLU A 175 6.51 11.70 9.17
CA GLU A 175 5.60 11.42 10.27
C GLU A 175 6.32 10.84 11.48
N ALA A 176 5.88 11.23 12.69
CA ALA A 176 6.41 10.73 13.96
C ALA A 176 5.59 9.57 14.53
N GLY A 177 4.58 9.07 13.81
CA GLY A 177 3.69 8.04 14.33
C GLY A 177 2.84 7.34 13.29
N PHE A 178 2.08 6.37 13.76
CA PHE A 178 1.19 5.54 12.94
C PHE A 178 -0.25 6.01 13.08
N PHE A 179 -1.03 5.90 12.00
CA PHE A 179 -2.45 6.19 11.97
C PHE A 179 -3.17 5.06 11.23
N GLY A 180 -3.75 4.13 11.97
CA GLY A 180 -4.34 2.91 11.42
C GLY A 180 -5.81 2.71 11.73
N VAL A 181 -6.40 1.66 11.14
CA VAL A 181 -7.77 1.20 11.40
C VAL A 181 -7.74 0.24 12.58
N ALA A 182 -8.60 0.46 13.57
CA ALA A 182 -8.68 -0.37 14.77
C ALA A 182 -9.45 -1.68 14.54
N PRO A 183 -10.68 -1.69 13.96
CA PRO A 183 -11.45 -2.93 13.79
C PRO A 183 -10.68 -4.02 13.03
N GLY A 184 -10.70 -5.24 13.58
CA GLY A 184 -9.98 -6.39 13.03
C GLY A 184 -8.54 -6.52 13.51
N THR A 185 -7.98 -5.48 14.14
CA THR A 185 -6.63 -5.53 14.72
C THR A 185 -6.69 -6.24 16.07
N SER A 186 -5.91 -7.32 16.21
CA SER A 186 -5.87 -8.14 17.42
C SER A 186 -4.46 -8.71 17.63
N ARG A 187 -4.25 -9.35 18.77
CA ARG A 187 -2.97 -10.03 19.06
C ARG A 187 -2.65 -11.11 18.02
N ASN A 188 -3.68 -11.78 17.50
CA ASN A 188 -3.51 -12.87 16.53
C ASN A 188 -3.31 -12.36 15.08
N THR A 189 -3.93 -11.24 14.74
CA THR A 189 -3.80 -10.68 13.37
C THR A 189 -2.63 -9.71 13.26
N ASN A 190 -2.26 -9.03 14.40
CA ASN A 190 -1.26 -7.97 14.36
C ASN A 190 -0.72 -7.66 15.77
N GLY A 191 0.08 -8.58 16.33
CA GLY A 191 0.67 -8.43 17.66
C GLY A 191 1.55 -7.19 17.81
N ASN A 192 2.29 -6.82 16.77
CA ASN A 192 3.15 -5.63 16.79
C ASN A 192 2.35 -4.33 16.85
N ALA A 193 1.21 -4.27 16.13
CA ALA A 193 0.32 -3.12 16.24
C ALA A 193 -0.16 -2.97 17.68
N LEU A 194 -0.68 -4.04 18.29
CA LEU A 194 -1.14 -3.96 19.69
C LEU A 194 -0.02 -3.54 20.65
N ALA A 195 1.20 -4.04 20.45
CA ALA A 195 2.36 -3.63 21.26
C ALA A 195 2.65 -2.12 21.09
N THR A 196 2.54 -1.63 19.84
CA THR A 196 2.71 -0.19 19.53
C THR A 196 1.62 0.67 20.18
N LEU A 197 0.38 0.14 20.29
CA LEU A 197 -0.78 0.86 20.82
C LEU A 197 -0.89 0.84 22.34
N ALA A 198 0.00 0.13 23.04
CA ALA A 198 -0.12 -0.15 24.47
C ALA A 198 -0.07 1.11 25.35
N THR A 199 0.59 2.19 24.89
CA THR A 199 0.70 3.45 25.63
C THR A 199 0.64 4.64 24.67
N ASN A 200 0.39 5.83 25.21
CA ASN A 200 0.46 7.12 24.47
C ASN A 200 -0.28 7.10 23.12
N THR A 201 -1.41 6.40 23.05
CA THR A 201 -2.19 6.23 21.83
C THR A 201 -3.49 7.04 21.92
N VAL A 202 -3.83 7.71 20.84
CA VAL A 202 -5.13 8.38 20.70
C VAL A 202 -6.03 7.48 19.85
N PHE A 203 -7.23 7.23 20.32
CA PHE A 203 -8.25 6.46 19.61
C PHE A 203 -9.42 7.35 19.22
N THR A 204 -10.03 7.07 18.06
CA THR A 204 -11.24 7.76 17.62
C THR A 204 -12.32 6.75 17.24
N ASN A 205 -13.52 6.97 17.71
CA ASN A 205 -14.72 6.19 17.34
C ASN A 205 -14.63 4.70 17.75
N THR A 206 -13.79 4.35 18.73
CA THR A 206 -13.78 3.03 19.37
C THR A 206 -14.91 2.96 20.42
N ALA A 207 -15.25 1.76 20.84
CA ALA A 207 -16.09 1.56 22.00
C ALA A 207 -15.26 1.77 23.28
N LEU A 208 -15.94 2.07 24.40
CA LEU A 208 -15.34 2.24 25.72
C LEU A 208 -15.80 1.09 26.61
N THR A 209 -14.87 0.46 27.29
CA THR A 209 -15.17 -0.61 28.25
C THR A 209 -15.59 -0.02 29.60
N ALA A 210 -16.20 -0.84 30.46
CA ALA A 210 -16.68 -0.40 31.79
C ALA A 210 -15.53 0.09 32.70
N ASP A 211 -14.32 -0.40 32.50
CA ASP A 211 -13.12 0.02 33.26
C ASP A 211 -12.35 1.18 32.60
N GLY A 212 -12.89 1.73 31.49
CA GLY A 212 -12.34 2.94 30.87
C GLY A 212 -11.29 2.69 29.79
N ASP A 213 -11.11 1.44 29.35
CA ASP A 213 -10.24 1.14 28.21
C ASP A 213 -11.03 1.16 26.92
N VAL A 214 -10.36 0.99 25.77
CA VAL A 214 -10.98 0.98 24.45
C VAL A 214 -11.22 -0.46 23.97
N TRP A 215 -12.25 -0.60 23.14
CA TRP A 215 -12.55 -1.90 22.50
C TRP A 215 -13.07 -1.66 21.08
N TRP A 216 -12.84 -2.64 20.19
CA TRP A 216 -13.33 -2.67 18.81
C TRP A 216 -13.52 -4.11 18.34
N GLU A 217 -14.35 -4.31 17.34
CA GLU A 217 -14.68 -5.62 16.76
C GLU A 217 -13.40 -6.31 16.25
N GLY A 218 -13.17 -7.53 16.77
CA GLY A 218 -12.00 -8.34 16.42
C GLY A 218 -10.80 -8.17 17.35
N LEU A 219 -10.85 -7.25 18.32
CA LEU A 219 -9.78 -7.11 19.33
C LEU A 219 -9.71 -8.38 20.21
N SER A 220 -10.86 -8.88 20.60
CA SER A 220 -11.03 -10.14 21.34
C SER A 220 -12.12 -10.97 20.64
N LYS A 221 -12.16 -12.29 20.96
CA LYS A 221 -13.15 -13.21 20.39
C LYS A 221 -14.57 -12.79 20.78
N ASP A 222 -14.75 -12.46 22.05
CA ASP A 222 -16.06 -12.07 22.59
C ASP A 222 -15.98 -10.60 23.07
N ALA A 223 -17.04 -9.85 22.86
CA ALA A 223 -17.15 -8.47 23.32
C ALA A 223 -17.25 -8.44 24.84
N PRO A 224 -16.55 -7.53 25.55
CA PRO A 224 -16.74 -7.34 26.97
C PRO A 224 -18.17 -6.87 27.30
N GLU A 225 -18.62 -7.19 28.52
CA GLU A 225 -19.90 -6.66 29.01
C GLU A 225 -19.79 -5.17 29.35
N GLY A 226 -20.90 -4.45 29.24
CA GLY A 226 -20.98 -3.06 29.67
C GLY A 226 -20.30 -2.05 28.74
N LEU A 227 -20.13 -2.41 27.47
CA LEU A 227 -19.53 -1.48 26.48
C LEU A 227 -20.42 -0.26 26.27
N THR A 228 -19.78 0.91 26.17
CA THR A 228 -20.38 2.14 25.64
C THR A 228 -19.93 2.27 24.16
N THR A 229 -20.89 2.40 23.26
CA THR A 229 -20.61 2.49 21.82
C THR A 229 -19.90 3.80 21.47
N TRP A 230 -19.32 3.86 20.29
CA TRP A 230 -18.70 5.07 19.74
C TRP A 230 -19.67 6.26 19.67
N LYS A 231 -20.99 6.02 19.75
CA LYS A 231 -22.04 7.05 19.78
C LYS A 231 -22.37 7.50 21.20
N GLY A 232 -21.74 6.92 22.22
CA GLY A 232 -21.98 7.25 23.63
C GLY A 232 -23.19 6.57 24.27
N ALA A 233 -23.78 5.57 23.60
CA ALA A 233 -24.90 4.78 24.12
C ALA A 233 -24.42 3.43 24.67
N ALA A 234 -25.17 2.84 25.61
CA ALA A 234 -24.89 1.45 26.03
C ALA A 234 -25.03 0.50 24.85
N HIS A 235 -24.06 -0.39 24.70
CA HIS A 235 -24.07 -1.39 23.60
C HIS A 235 -25.05 -2.50 23.92
N ASP A 236 -25.93 -2.81 22.97
CA ASP A 236 -26.81 -3.97 23.02
C ASP A 236 -26.31 -5.03 22.03
N PRO A 237 -25.70 -6.14 22.52
CA PRO A 237 -25.21 -7.20 21.63
C PRO A 237 -26.31 -7.85 20.78
N ALA A 238 -27.58 -7.79 21.21
CA ALA A 238 -28.71 -8.36 20.46
C ALA A 238 -29.12 -7.51 19.27
N SER A 239 -28.70 -6.25 19.19
CA SER A 239 -29.03 -5.33 18.07
C SER A 239 -28.34 -5.70 16.77
N GLY A 240 -27.22 -6.40 16.82
CA GLY A 240 -26.37 -6.68 15.65
C GLY A 240 -25.56 -5.49 15.18
N GLU A 241 -25.68 -4.33 15.84
CA GLU A 241 -24.89 -3.11 15.52
C GLU A 241 -23.51 -3.21 16.18
N PRO A 242 -22.44 -2.79 15.47
CA PRO A 242 -21.11 -2.80 16.07
C PRO A 242 -20.97 -1.74 17.16
N ALA A 243 -20.22 -2.06 18.22
CA ALA A 243 -19.95 -1.15 19.33
C ALA A 243 -18.97 -0.05 18.91
N ALA A 244 -17.95 -0.37 18.13
CA ALA A 244 -17.06 0.61 17.52
C ALA A 244 -17.52 0.98 16.11
N HIS A 245 -17.15 2.15 15.61
CA HIS A 245 -17.39 2.51 14.20
C HIS A 245 -16.54 1.61 13.30
N PRO A 246 -17.06 1.11 12.16
CA PRO A 246 -16.26 0.25 11.26
C PRO A 246 -14.97 0.89 10.74
N ASN A 247 -14.87 2.22 10.81
CA ASN A 247 -13.66 2.97 10.45
C ASN A 247 -13.05 3.67 11.69
N ALA A 248 -13.17 3.05 12.87
CA ALA A 248 -12.50 3.52 14.08
C ALA A 248 -10.98 3.53 13.87
N ARG A 249 -10.29 4.52 14.42
CA ARG A 249 -8.87 4.75 14.14
C ARG A 249 -8.05 4.87 15.43
N PHE A 250 -6.75 4.61 15.28
CA PHE A 250 -5.75 4.89 16.30
C PHE A 250 -4.62 5.76 15.72
N ALA A 251 -3.96 6.51 16.61
CA ALA A 251 -2.71 7.21 16.30
C ALA A 251 -1.72 6.97 17.45
N ALA A 252 -0.55 6.44 17.14
CA ALA A 252 0.47 6.08 18.13
C ALA A 252 1.86 6.52 17.66
N PRO A 253 2.79 6.88 18.59
CA PRO A 253 4.16 7.20 18.20
C PRO A 253 4.88 6.01 17.53
N ALA A 254 5.59 6.26 16.44
CA ALA A 254 6.34 5.22 15.70
C ALA A 254 7.44 4.60 16.58
N SER A 255 8.04 5.40 17.47
CA SER A 255 9.07 4.94 18.38
C SER A 255 8.63 3.84 19.36
N GLN A 256 7.30 3.63 19.50
CA GLN A 256 6.76 2.55 20.34
C GLN A 256 6.72 1.20 19.61
N CYS A 257 6.92 1.19 18.29
CA CYS A 257 6.88 -0.04 17.52
C CYS A 257 8.07 -0.94 17.88
N PRO A 258 7.83 -2.22 18.27
CA PRO A 258 8.92 -3.13 18.64
C PRO A 258 9.94 -3.37 17.52
N THR A 259 9.57 -3.04 16.30
CA THR A 259 10.34 -3.33 15.10
C THR A 259 10.79 -2.09 14.34
N ILE A 260 10.80 -0.93 15.02
CA ILE A 260 11.25 0.34 14.41
C ILE A 260 12.74 0.22 14.00
N ALA A 261 13.08 0.61 12.78
CA ALA A 261 14.46 0.57 12.28
C ALA A 261 15.29 1.70 12.88
N PRO A 262 16.58 1.49 13.14
CA PRO A 262 17.44 2.61 13.59
C PRO A 262 17.47 3.79 12.62
N GLU A 263 17.26 3.53 11.33
CA GLU A 263 17.30 4.53 10.25
C GLU A 263 15.98 5.29 10.06
N TRP A 264 14.95 5.03 10.86
CA TRP A 264 13.62 5.59 10.61
C TRP A 264 13.57 7.13 10.62
N GLU A 265 14.48 7.78 11.32
CA GLU A 265 14.62 9.25 11.35
C GLU A 265 15.90 9.74 10.64
N ASP A 266 16.60 8.89 9.87
CA ASP A 266 17.80 9.32 9.16
C ASP A 266 17.41 10.38 8.10
N PRO A 267 17.91 11.60 8.20
CA PRO A 267 17.56 12.65 7.25
C PRO A 267 18.06 12.40 5.81
N ARG A 268 18.95 11.43 5.61
CA ARG A 268 19.36 11.01 4.28
C ARG A 268 18.35 10.09 3.63
N GLY A 269 17.52 9.40 4.43
CA GLY A 269 16.55 8.42 3.96
C GLY A 269 17.15 7.04 3.70
N VAL A 270 16.35 6.14 3.13
CA VAL A 270 16.72 4.75 2.83
C VAL A 270 16.58 4.45 1.32
N PRO A 271 17.50 3.63 0.74
CA PRO A 271 17.46 3.31 -0.70
C PRO A 271 16.40 2.26 -1.03
N ILE A 272 15.64 2.45 -2.10
CA ILE A 272 14.61 1.48 -2.54
C ILE A 272 15.20 0.58 -3.63
N ASP A 273 15.12 -0.73 -3.39
CA ASP A 273 15.57 -1.77 -4.32
C ASP A 273 14.43 -2.32 -5.18
N ALA A 274 13.20 -2.36 -4.64
CA ALA A 274 12.01 -2.84 -5.35
C ALA A 274 10.77 -2.02 -5.01
N ILE A 275 9.85 -1.90 -5.97
CA ILE A 275 8.52 -1.32 -5.75
C ILE A 275 7.47 -2.36 -6.16
N LEU A 276 6.52 -2.62 -5.28
CA LEU A 276 5.45 -3.59 -5.50
C LEU A 276 4.12 -2.85 -5.71
N PHE A 277 3.41 -3.23 -6.75
CA PHE A 277 1.99 -2.90 -6.91
C PHE A 277 1.19 -4.13 -6.58
N GLY A 278 -0.01 -3.97 -6.05
CA GLY A 278 -0.87 -5.10 -5.77
C GLY A 278 -2.34 -4.74 -5.80
N GLY A 279 -3.19 -5.77 -5.88
CA GLY A 279 -4.64 -5.61 -5.90
C GLY A 279 -5.31 -6.91 -5.51
N ARG A 280 -6.59 -6.81 -5.17
CA ARG A 280 -7.41 -7.99 -4.86
C ARG A 280 -7.95 -8.55 -6.18
N ARG A 281 -7.41 -9.69 -6.63
CA ARG A 281 -7.80 -10.34 -7.87
C ARG A 281 -8.05 -11.83 -7.61
N ALA A 282 -9.31 -12.27 -7.71
CA ALA A 282 -9.67 -13.67 -7.51
C ALA A 282 -9.17 -14.56 -8.66
N SER A 283 -9.03 -13.98 -9.86
CA SER A 283 -8.64 -14.70 -11.07
C SER A 283 -7.55 -13.95 -11.84
N ALA A 284 -7.10 -14.51 -12.95
CA ALA A 284 -6.19 -13.96 -13.95
C ALA A 284 -4.75 -13.70 -13.43
N VAL A 285 -4.61 -12.86 -12.41
CA VAL A 285 -3.33 -12.26 -12.01
C VAL A 285 -2.51 -13.24 -11.15
N PRO A 286 -1.26 -13.56 -11.55
CA PRO A 286 -0.40 -14.46 -10.76
C PRO A 286 -0.07 -13.92 -9.36
N LEU A 287 0.42 -14.82 -8.48
CA LEU A 287 0.86 -14.50 -7.12
C LEU A 287 1.90 -13.36 -7.11
N VAL A 288 2.84 -13.41 -8.05
CA VAL A 288 3.85 -12.36 -8.20
C VAL A 288 4.33 -12.32 -9.66
N THR A 289 4.54 -11.09 -10.16
CA THR A 289 5.06 -10.84 -11.52
C THR A 289 6.14 -9.76 -11.45
N GLU A 290 7.32 -10.02 -12.00
CA GLU A 290 8.40 -9.02 -12.15
C GLU A 290 8.23 -8.33 -13.51
N ALA A 291 8.31 -7.01 -13.54
CA ALA A 291 8.28 -6.24 -14.78
C ALA A 291 9.54 -6.49 -15.61
N PHE A 292 9.43 -6.42 -16.94
CA PHE A 292 10.58 -6.56 -17.84
C PHE A 292 11.57 -5.41 -17.70
N ASP A 293 11.05 -4.20 -17.51
CA ASP A 293 11.80 -2.95 -17.36
C ASP A 293 10.94 -1.90 -16.64
N TRP A 294 11.48 -0.69 -16.49
CA TRP A 294 10.78 0.42 -15.82
C TRP A 294 9.47 0.81 -16.53
N GLU A 295 9.48 0.91 -17.86
CA GLU A 295 8.28 1.31 -18.62
C GLU A 295 7.16 0.28 -18.47
N HIS A 296 7.52 -1.01 -18.56
CA HIS A 296 6.57 -2.10 -18.35
C HIS A 296 6.04 -2.07 -16.91
N GLY A 297 6.89 -1.79 -15.92
CA GLY A 297 6.46 -1.67 -14.53
C GLY A 297 5.51 -0.48 -14.30
N VAL A 298 5.77 0.65 -14.96
CA VAL A 298 4.85 1.81 -14.92
C VAL A 298 3.51 1.44 -15.58
N PHE A 299 3.54 0.70 -16.68
CA PHE A 299 2.32 0.18 -17.32
C PHE A 299 1.54 -0.72 -16.34
N MET A 300 2.23 -1.66 -15.67
CA MET A 300 1.60 -2.52 -14.64
C MET A 300 0.96 -1.68 -13.53
N GLY A 301 1.68 -0.67 -13.03
CA GLY A 301 1.16 0.25 -12.00
C GLY A 301 -0.04 1.05 -12.47
N SER A 302 0.00 1.56 -13.72
CA SER A 302 -1.08 2.38 -14.29
C SER A 302 -2.37 1.59 -14.52
N THR A 303 -2.27 0.26 -14.71
CA THR A 303 -3.41 -0.62 -14.97
C THR A 303 -3.88 -1.41 -13.74
N VAL A 304 -3.34 -1.11 -12.55
CA VAL A 304 -3.77 -1.77 -11.30
C VAL A 304 -5.30 -1.76 -11.21
N ALA A 305 -5.86 -2.94 -10.97
CA ALA A 305 -7.29 -3.11 -10.74
C ALA A 305 -7.50 -3.99 -9.52
N SER A 306 -8.52 -3.66 -8.74
CA SER A 306 -8.81 -4.36 -7.48
C SER A 306 -10.32 -4.57 -7.34
N GLU A 307 -10.72 -5.73 -6.87
CA GLU A 307 -12.12 -6.03 -6.56
C GLU A 307 -12.59 -5.23 -5.35
N GLY A 308 -13.80 -4.69 -5.44
CA GLY A 308 -14.43 -3.93 -4.37
C GLY A 308 -14.68 -4.78 -3.13
N THR A 309 -14.62 -4.13 -1.96
CA THR A 309 -14.89 -4.77 -0.66
C THR A 309 -15.99 -4.01 0.07
N ALA A 310 -16.56 -4.62 1.11
CA ALA A 310 -17.58 -4.00 1.96
C ALA A 310 -17.07 -2.75 2.69
N ALA A 311 -15.76 -2.59 2.81
CA ALA A 311 -15.14 -1.41 3.46
C ALA A 311 -15.04 -0.20 2.53
N ALA A 312 -15.18 -0.41 1.22
CA ALA A 312 -15.24 0.64 0.20
C ALA A 312 -16.69 0.73 -0.30
N GLU A 313 -17.18 1.93 -0.57
CA GLU A 313 -18.57 2.20 -0.98
C GLU A 313 -18.95 1.65 -2.38
N ASN A 314 -18.28 0.58 -2.82
CA ASN A 314 -18.48 -0.06 -4.13
C ASN A 314 -19.13 -1.42 -3.99
N ALA A 315 -19.83 -1.87 -5.01
CA ALA A 315 -20.43 -3.22 -5.03
C ALA A 315 -19.32 -4.27 -4.85
N ILE A 316 -19.54 -5.19 -3.91
CA ILE A 316 -18.58 -6.25 -3.58
C ILE A 316 -18.30 -7.07 -4.86
N GLY A 317 -17.03 -7.29 -5.17
CA GLY A 317 -16.57 -8.10 -6.30
C GLY A 317 -16.48 -7.36 -7.63
N THR A 318 -17.00 -6.11 -7.73
CA THR A 318 -16.82 -5.34 -8.97
C THR A 318 -15.36 -4.86 -9.09
N LEU A 319 -14.82 -4.96 -10.29
CA LEU A 319 -13.44 -4.55 -10.57
C LEU A 319 -13.36 -3.02 -10.67
N ARG A 320 -12.47 -2.42 -9.90
CA ARG A 320 -12.20 -0.98 -9.94
C ARG A 320 -10.74 -0.73 -10.30
N ARG A 321 -10.51 0.15 -11.27
CA ARG A 321 -9.16 0.62 -11.58
C ARG A 321 -8.71 1.60 -10.49
N ASP A 322 -7.52 1.37 -9.96
CA ASP A 322 -6.90 2.24 -8.94
C ASP A 322 -5.38 2.33 -9.21
N PRO A 323 -5.02 3.05 -10.29
CA PRO A 323 -3.63 3.10 -10.72
C PRO A 323 -2.70 3.52 -9.58
N PHE A 324 -1.65 2.73 -9.37
CA PHE A 324 -0.62 2.94 -8.33
C PHE A 324 -1.21 3.00 -6.90
N ALA A 325 -2.50 2.64 -6.71
CA ALA A 325 -3.26 2.89 -5.47
C ALA A 325 -3.27 4.39 -5.12
N MET A 326 -3.16 5.26 -6.11
CA MET A 326 -3.00 6.71 -5.96
C MET A 326 -4.21 7.51 -6.48
N LEU A 327 -5.21 6.86 -7.09
CA LEU A 327 -6.32 7.58 -7.75
C LEU A 327 -6.99 8.63 -6.83
N PRO A 328 -7.33 8.31 -5.56
CA PRO A 328 -7.94 9.33 -4.69
C PRO A 328 -6.95 10.32 -4.09
N PHE A 329 -5.65 10.16 -4.31
CA PHE A 329 -4.59 10.92 -3.66
C PHE A 329 -3.71 11.73 -4.61
N CYS A 330 -3.90 11.60 -5.92
CA CYS A 330 -3.18 12.40 -6.91
C CYS A 330 -3.84 13.78 -7.03
N GLY A 331 -3.07 14.85 -6.89
CA GLY A 331 -3.55 16.24 -6.92
C GLY A 331 -3.60 16.86 -8.31
N TYR A 332 -3.38 16.06 -9.37
CA TYR A 332 -3.39 16.53 -10.76
C TYR A 332 -3.84 15.40 -11.69
N ASN A 333 -3.85 15.64 -12.99
CA ASN A 333 -4.33 14.66 -13.97
C ASN A 333 -3.50 13.38 -13.93
N MET A 334 -4.17 12.22 -13.87
CA MET A 334 -3.48 10.92 -13.76
C MET A 334 -2.64 10.59 -15.01
N GLY A 335 -2.99 11.06 -16.19
CA GLY A 335 -2.16 10.89 -17.39
C GLY A 335 -0.80 11.58 -17.22
N ASP A 336 -0.81 12.82 -16.70
CA ASP A 336 0.42 13.56 -16.37
C ASP A 336 1.21 12.87 -15.24
N TYR A 337 0.52 12.23 -14.29
CA TYR A 337 1.15 11.46 -13.21
C TYR A 337 1.88 10.24 -13.80
N PHE A 338 1.26 9.54 -14.75
CA PHE A 338 1.93 8.43 -15.47
C PHE A 338 3.17 8.92 -16.22
N ALA A 339 3.05 10.10 -16.89
CA ALA A 339 4.19 10.71 -17.59
C ALA A 339 5.33 11.05 -16.61
N HIS A 340 4.97 11.51 -15.40
CA HIS A 340 5.94 11.81 -14.34
C HIS A 340 6.68 10.53 -13.91
N TRP A 341 5.97 9.41 -13.67
CA TRP A 341 6.58 8.12 -13.36
C TRP A 341 7.51 7.64 -14.48
N LEU A 342 7.06 7.74 -15.73
CA LEU A 342 7.90 7.37 -16.90
C LEU A 342 9.18 8.21 -16.96
N SER A 343 9.10 9.49 -16.57
CA SER A 343 10.25 10.41 -16.61
C SER A 343 11.37 10.04 -15.63
N MET A 344 11.06 9.28 -14.58
CA MET A 344 12.05 8.85 -13.57
C MET A 344 13.19 8.04 -14.23
N ALA A 345 12.89 7.26 -15.28
CA ALA A 345 13.90 6.48 -16.02
C ALA A 345 15.02 7.36 -16.61
N GLY A 346 14.72 8.61 -16.91
CA GLY A 346 15.72 9.55 -17.46
C GLY A 346 16.61 10.22 -16.42
N LYS A 347 16.38 9.94 -15.13
CA LYS A 347 17.09 10.62 -14.04
C LYS A 347 18.32 9.86 -13.53
N THR A 348 18.44 8.58 -13.89
CA THR A 348 19.54 7.73 -13.44
C THR A 348 19.76 6.57 -14.42
N ASP A 349 20.83 5.80 -14.22
CA ASP A 349 21.08 4.58 -14.99
C ASP A 349 19.99 3.53 -14.70
N ALA A 350 19.55 2.81 -15.72
CA ALA A 350 18.53 1.77 -15.58
C ALA A 350 18.88 0.72 -14.50
N ALA A 351 20.16 0.41 -14.35
CA ALA A 351 20.63 -0.55 -13.32
C ALA A 351 20.48 -0.04 -11.87
N LYS A 352 20.25 1.26 -11.71
CA LYS A 352 20.07 1.91 -10.39
C LYS A 352 18.60 2.14 -10.04
N LEU A 353 17.70 1.94 -11.01
CA LEU A 353 16.26 2.03 -10.78
C LEU A 353 15.80 0.83 -9.95
N PRO A 354 14.87 1.01 -9.01
CA PRO A 354 14.26 -0.14 -8.35
C PRO A 354 13.52 -1.01 -9.36
N ARG A 355 13.55 -2.34 -9.15
CA ARG A 355 12.73 -3.25 -9.98
C ARG A 355 11.27 -3.14 -9.56
N LEU A 356 10.38 -3.29 -10.53
CA LEU A 356 8.93 -3.15 -10.31
C LEU A 356 8.28 -4.53 -10.38
N TYR A 357 7.35 -4.79 -9.44
CA TYR A 357 6.66 -6.07 -9.30
C TYR A 357 5.16 -5.83 -9.12
N PHE A 358 4.35 -6.83 -9.48
CA PHE A 358 2.95 -6.91 -9.09
C PHE A 358 2.77 -8.12 -8.19
N VAL A 359 1.96 -8.00 -7.11
CA VAL A 359 1.65 -9.12 -6.20
C VAL A 359 0.14 -9.25 -6.01
N ASN A 360 -0.34 -10.49 -5.90
CA ASN A 360 -1.75 -10.79 -5.71
C ASN A 360 -1.93 -11.93 -4.68
N TRP A 361 -2.26 -11.55 -3.46
CA TRP A 361 -2.48 -12.49 -2.34
C TRP A 361 -3.85 -13.19 -2.38
N PHE A 362 -4.73 -12.83 -3.34
CA PHE A 362 -6.18 -13.09 -3.27
C PHE A 362 -6.68 -14.06 -4.34
N ARG A 363 -5.78 -14.77 -5.02
CA ARG A 363 -6.13 -15.77 -6.03
C ARG A 363 -7.01 -16.85 -5.39
N LYS A 364 -8.08 -17.25 -6.10
CA LYS A 364 -9.01 -18.29 -5.66
C LYS A 364 -8.99 -19.49 -6.61
N ASN A 365 -9.31 -20.65 -6.06
CA ASN A 365 -9.55 -21.86 -6.84
C ASN A 365 -11.04 -21.94 -7.27
N ASP A 366 -11.39 -23.00 -7.97
CA ASP A 366 -12.74 -23.22 -8.48
C ASP A 366 -13.81 -23.35 -7.38
N ASP A 367 -13.42 -23.71 -6.16
CA ASP A 367 -14.32 -23.73 -4.98
C ASP A 367 -14.54 -22.32 -4.39
N GLY A 368 -13.89 -21.28 -4.92
CA GLY A 368 -13.95 -19.92 -4.39
C GLY A 368 -13.09 -19.67 -3.15
N LYS A 369 -12.21 -20.61 -2.79
CA LYS A 369 -11.32 -20.50 -1.63
C LYS A 369 -10.01 -19.84 -2.04
N PHE A 370 -9.45 -19.03 -1.13
CA PHE A 370 -8.13 -18.44 -1.36
C PHE A 370 -7.07 -19.56 -1.43
N VAL A 371 -6.25 -19.52 -2.47
CA VAL A 371 -5.19 -20.51 -2.69
C VAL A 371 -3.94 -20.18 -1.90
N TRP A 372 -3.58 -18.90 -1.84
CA TRP A 372 -2.40 -18.45 -1.08
C TRP A 372 -2.78 -18.24 0.38
N PRO A 373 -2.00 -18.75 1.34
CA PRO A 373 -2.32 -18.58 2.77
C PRO A 373 -2.29 -17.12 3.23
N GLY A 374 -1.48 -16.29 2.58
CA GLY A 374 -1.38 -14.88 2.94
C GLY A 374 -0.61 -14.64 4.23
N PHE A 375 -0.81 -13.47 4.80
CA PHE A 375 -0.21 -13.08 6.08
C PHE A 375 1.31 -13.37 6.11
N GLY A 376 1.77 -14.18 7.08
CA GLY A 376 3.16 -14.55 7.27
C GLY A 376 3.83 -15.19 6.07
N ASP A 377 3.08 -15.89 5.23
CA ASP A 377 3.60 -16.58 4.06
C ASP A 377 3.90 -15.62 2.89
N ASN A 378 3.42 -14.38 2.95
CA ASN A 378 3.83 -13.34 1.99
C ASN A 378 5.35 -13.08 2.05
N ALA A 379 6.00 -13.39 3.18
CA ALA A 379 7.47 -13.34 3.31
C ALA A 379 8.18 -14.22 2.27
N ARG A 380 7.56 -15.31 1.80
CA ARG A 380 8.13 -16.20 0.77
C ARG A 380 8.24 -15.51 -0.57
N VAL A 381 7.24 -14.69 -0.91
CA VAL A 381 7.27 -13.86 -2.13
C VAL A 381 8.34 -12.77 -1.99
N LEU A 382 8.43 -12.13 -0.81
CA LEU A 382 9.45 -11.12 -0.54
C LEU A 382 10.87 -11.72 -0.59
N LYS A 383 11.03 -12.96 -0.13
CA LYS A 383 12.29 -13.71 -0.25
C LYS A 383 12.65 -13.89 -1.72
N TRP A 384 11.72 -14.40 -2.55
CA TRP A 384 11.95 -14.54 -3.99
C TRP A 384 12.34 -13.21 -4.64
N ILE A 385 11.62 -12.12 -4.31
CA ILE A 385 11.95 -10.78 -4.82
C ILE A 385 13.39 -10.39 -4.43
N SER A 386 13.78 -10.59 -3.16
CA SER A 386 15.13 -10.30 -2.68
C SER A 386 16.19 -11.11 -3.45
N GLU A 387 15.92 -12.40 -3.63
CA GLU A 387 16.83 -13.30 -4.38
C GLU A 387 16.89 -12.94 -5.87
N ARG A 388 15.75 -12.45 -6.47
CA ARG A 388 15.75 -11.91 -7.85
C ARG A 388 16.64 -10.67 -7.96
N LEU A 389 16.57 -9.78 -6.96
CA LEU A 389 17.40 -8.56 -6.93
C LEU A 389 18.90 -8.90 -6.88
N ASP A 390 19.26 -10.01 -6.22
CA ASP A 390 20.64 -10.49 -6.11
C ASP A 390 21.06 -11.40 -7.27
N GLY A 391 20.12 -11.76 -8.17
CA GLY A 391 20.39 -12.70 -9.27
C GLY A 391 20.47 -14.15 -8.82
N GLU A 392 19.93 -14.47 -7.65
CA GLU A 392 20.02 -15.81 -7.04
C GLU A 392 18.78 -16.69 -7.33
N ALA A 393 17.63 -16.10 -7.80
CA ALA A 393 16.41 -16.86 -8.07
C ALA A 393 16.03 -16.85 -9.56
N GLU A 394 15.43 -17.95 -9.99
CA GLU A 394 14.97 -18.14 -11.38
C GLU A 394 13.59 -17.53 -11.61
N ALA A 395 13.29 -17.21 -12.87
CA ALA A 395 11.99 -16.72 -13.34
C ALA A 395 11.75 -17.16 -14.79
N VAL A 396 10.47 -17.25 -15.15
CA VAL A 396 10.02 -17.59 -16.51
C VAL A 396 9.36 -16.35 -17.12
N ASP A 397 9.71 -16.02 -18.35
CA ASP A 397 9.06 -14.97 -19.14
C ASP A 397 7.66 -15.42 -19.53
N THR A 398 6.67 -14.58 -19.28
CA THR A 398 5.26 -14.78 -19.67
C THR A 398 4.76 -13.53 -20.42
N PRO A 399 3.60 -13.58 -21.05
CA PRO A 399 3.06 -12.36 -21.68
C PRO A 399 2.95 -11.14 -20.77
N VAL A 400 2.77 -11.35 -19.45
CA VAL A 400 2.48 -10.26 -18.48
C VAL A 400 3.70 -9.84 -17.65
N GLY A 401 4.84 -10.50 -17.85
CA GLY A 401 6.06 -10.26 -17.08
C GLY A 401 6.73 -11.56 -16.69
N ARG A 402 7.68 -11.51 -15.75
CA ARG A 402 8.39 -12.70 -15.27
C ARG A 402 7.74 -13.24 -14.01
N VAL A 403 7.44 -14.53 -13.99
CA VAL A 403 6.88 -15.21 -12.81
C VAL A 403 7.92 -16.20 -12.25
N PRO A 404 7.88 -16.53 -10.94
CA PRO A 404 8.82 -17.53 -10.40
C PRO A 404 8.61 -18.89 -11.05
N THR A 405 9.69 -19.66 -11.18
CA THR A 405 9.55 -21.10 -11.39
C THR A 405 9.06 -21.73 -10.08
N ARG A 406 8.52 -22.94 -10.15
CA ARG A 406 8.06 -23.68 -8.96
C ARG A 406 9.17 -23.78 -7.90
N GLU A 407 10.38 -24.09 -8.36
CA GLU A 407 11.55 -24.33 -7.50
C GLU A 407 12.11 -23.04 -6.88
N ALA A 408 11.80 -21.90 -7.49
CA ALA A 408 12.28 -20.61 -7.03
C ALA A 408 11.50 -20.05 -5.81
N LEU A 409 10.29 -20.60 -5.54
CA LEU A 409 9.52 -20.21 -4.35
C LEU A 409 9.81 -21.15 -3.20
N ASP A 410 10.06 -20.60 -2.03
CA ASP A 410 10.22 -21.39 -0.79
C ASP A 410 8.85 -21.83 -0.30
N LEU A 411 8.46 -23.05 -0.62
CA LEU A 411 7.17 -23.64 -0.24
C LEU A 411 7.30 -24.58 0.98
N SER A 412 8.45 -24.60 1.63
CA SER A 412 8.69 -25.48 2.77
C SER A 412 7.66 -25.28 3.89
N GLY A 413 7.04 -26.37 4.32
CA GLY A 413 6.02 -26.35 5.38
C GLY A 413 4.63 -25.87 4.95
N LEU A 414 4.45 -25.52 3.66
CA LEU A 414 3.11 -25.23 3.14
C LEU A 414 2.42 -26.49 2.62
N SER A 415 1.11 -26.55 2.78
CA SER A 415 0.26 -27.64 2.27
C SER A 415 -0.44 -27.20 0.96
N LEU A 416 0.36 -26.78 -0.03
CA LEU A 416 -0.16 -26.42 -1.36
C LEU A 416 -0.06 -27.64 -2.29
N SER A 417 -1.16 -27.94 -2.99
CA SER A 417 -1.15 -28.98 -4.03
C SER A 417 -0.47 -28.45 -5.29
N ASP A 418 -0.08 -29.34 -6.19
CA ASP A 418 0.47 -28.98 -7.50
C ASP A 418 -0.54 -28.14 -8.32
N ALA A 419 -1.84 -28.44 -8.19
CA ALA A 419 -2.91 -27.68 -8.85
C ALA A 419 -3.02 -26.26 -8.25
N ASP A 420 -2.90 -26.14 -6.94
CA ASP A 420 -2.91 -24.80 -6.29
C ASP A 420 -1.72 -23.97 -6.75
N LEU A 421 -0.55 -24.56 -6.80
CA LEU A 421 0.65 -23.86 -7.25
C LEU A 421 0.55 -23.46 -8.73
N ALA A 422 0.04 -24.36 -9.56
CA ALA A 422 -0.23 -24.04 -10.97
C ALA A 422 -1.17 -22.84 -11.06
N THR A 423 -2.29 -22.85 -10.30
CA THR A 423 -3.24 -21.72 -10.26
C THR A 423 -2.55 -20.42 -9.87
N LEU A 424 -1.65 -20.44 -8.88
CA LEU A 424 -0.97 -19.23 -8.37
C LEU A 424 0.00 -18.64 -9.40
N LEU A 425 0.61 -19.44 -10.25
CA LEU A 425 1.65 -19.00 -11.19
C LEU A 425 1.16 -18.91 -12.65
N ASP A 426 -0.04 -19.40 -12.91
CA ASP A 426 -0.58 -19.48 -14.27
C ASP A 426 -0.82 -18.09 -14.90
N VAL A 427 -0.54 -18.02 -16.20
CA VAL A 427 -0.83 -16.88 -17.08
C VAL A 427 -1.60 -17.41 -18.29
N ASP A 428 -2.91 -17.56 -18.12
CA ASP A 428 -3.82 -18.02 -19.18
C ASP A 428 -3.96 -16.92 -20.24
N ALA A 429 -3.55 -17.22 -21.47
CA ALA A 429 -3.53 -16.25 -22.57
C ALA A 429 -4.95 -15.81 -22.98
N GLU A 430 -5.98 -16.67 -22.86
CA GLU A 430 -7.35 -16.31 -23.19
C GLU A 430 -7.90 -15.30 -22.15
N VAL A 431 -7.71 -15.62 -20.88
CA VAL A 431 -8.13 -14.74 -19.78
C VAL A 431 -7.39 -13.39 -19.88
N TRP A 432 -6.11 -13.41 -20.21
CA TRP A 432 -5.33 -12.17 -20.32
C TRP A 432 -5.69 -11.36 -21.58
N ALA A 433 -6.18 -12.01 -22.65
CA ALA A 433 -6.72 -11.27 -23.81
C ALA A 433 -7.96 -10.47 -23.40
N GLU A 434 -8.84 -11.07 -22.57
CA GLU A 434 -10.03 -10.36 -22.03
C GLU A 434 -9.61 -9.19 -21.11
N GLU A 435 -8.64 -9.42 -20.22
CA GLU A 435 -8.12 -8.37 -19.33
C GLU A 435 -7.50 -7.20 -20.12
N ALA A 436 -6.70 -7.53 -21.14
CA ALA A 436 -6.05 -6.53 -21.99
C ALA A 436 -7.08 -5.69 -22.76
N ALA A 437 -8.18 -6.30 -23.19
CA ALA A 437 -9.27 -5.62 -23.92
C ALA A 437 -9.99 -4.56 -23.07
N LEU A 438 -9.90 -4.62 -21.73
CA LEU A 438 -10.52 -3.63 -20.83
C LEU A 438 -9.65 -2.37 -20.64
N ILE A 439 -8.37 -2.43 -21.01
CA ILE A 439 -7.42 -1.33 -20.77
C ILE A 439 -7.74 -0.09 -21.65
N PRO A 440 -8.03 -0.23 -22.95
CA PRO A 440 -8.31 0.94 -23.81
C PRO A 440 -9.45 1.84 -23.30
N GLU A 441 -10.53 1.27 -22.81
CA GLU A 441 -11.65 2.04 -22.26
C GLU A 441 -11.21 2.86 -21.03
N PHE A 442 -10.41 2.26 -20.17
CA PHE A 442 -9.86 2.96 -19.01
C PHE A 442 -8.91 4.08 -19.45
N TYR A 443 -8.02 3.79 -20.38
CA TYR A 443 -7.02 4.76 -20.85
C TYR A 443 -7.65 5.94 -21.61
N ALA A 444 -8.75 5.71 -22.32
CA ALA A 444 -9.48 6.76 -23.05
C ALA A 444 -9.93 7.92 -22.15
N GLN A 445 -10.11 7.65 -20.83
CA GLN A 445 -10.52 8.69 -19.86
C GLN A 445 -9.48 9.81 -19.69
N PHE A 446 -8.22 9.56 -20.05
CA PHE A 446 -7.13 10.54 -19.89
C PHE A 446 -6.88 11.36 -21.17
N GLY A 447 -7.50 10.98 -22.27
CA GLY A 447 -7.40 11.69 -23.57
C GLY A 447 -5.95 11.86 -24.00
N ASP A 448 -5.62 13.04 -24.53
CA ASP A 448 -4.29 13.38 -25.03
C ASP A 448 -3.22 13.48 -23.93
N ARG A 449 -3.61 13.41 -22.67
CA ARG A 449 -2.67 13.42 -21.54
C ARG A 449 -2.06 12.05 -21.25
N LEU A 450 -2.65 10.97 -21.79
CA LEU A 450 -2.06 9.64 -21.62
C LEU A 450 -0.76 9.52 -22.43
N PRO A 451 0.37 9.16 -21.82
CA PRO A 451 1.62 8.99 -22.56
C PRO A 451 1.51 7.89 -23.64
N THR A 452 1.96 8.19 -24.87
CA THR A 452 1.98 7.22 -25.98
C THR A 452 2.79 5.96 -25.64
N ARG A 453 3.79 6.07 -24.74
CA ARG A 453 4.58 4.94 -24.25
C ARG A 453 3.71 3.89 -23.55
N LEU A 454 2.63 4.28 -22.87
CA LEU A 454 1.70 3.33 -22.23
C LEU A 454 0.83 2.61 -23.27
N TRP A 455 0.45 3.30 -24.35
CA TRP A 455 -0.23 2.64 -25.49
C TRP A 455 0.71 1.61 -26.13
N ALA A 456 1.98 1.96 -26.33
CA ALA A 456 2.98 1.02 -26.85
C ALA A 456 3.15 -0.22 -25.94
N GLN A 457 3.09 -0.04 -24.62
CA GLN A 457 3.14 -1.17 -23.68
C GLN A 457 1.88 -2.05 -23.78
N HIS A 458 0.71 -1.47 -24.00
CA HIS A 458 -0.54 -2.22 -24.23
C HIS A 458 -0.44 -3.03 -25.54
N GLU A 459 0.05 -2.42 -26.62
CA GLU A 459 0.26 -3.11 -27.91
C GLU A 459 1.26 -4.27 -27.73
N ALA A 460 2.34 -4.04 -26.99
CA ALA A 460 3.33 -5.08 -26.71
C ALA A 460 2.74 -6.23 -25.87
N LEU A 461 1.88 -5.93 -24.89
CA LEU A 461 1.16 -6.97 -24.11
C LEU A 461 0.28 -7.82 -25.04
N THR A 462 -0.52 -7.18 -25.90
CA THR A 462 -1.39 -7.87 -26.86
C THR A 462 -0.57 -8.80 -27.77
N ALA A 463 0.54 -8.28 -28.32
CA ALA A 463 1.43 -9.05 -29.19
C ALA A 463 2.03 -10.27 -28.46
N ARG A 464 2.41 -10.14 -27.18
CA ARG A 464 2.93 -11.26 -26.37
C ARG A 464 1.85 -12.32 -26.09
N ILE A 465 0.61 -11.87 -25.84
CA ILE A 465 -0.53 -12.79 -25.65
C ILE A 465 -0.78 -13.58 -26.93
N ASP A 466 -0.85 -12.90 -28.09
CA ASP A 466 -1.10 -13.54 -29.38
C ASP A 466 0.00 -14.56 -29.73
N ALA A 467 1.27 -14.22 -29.48
CA ALA A 467 2.39 -15.13 -29.70
C ALA A 467 2.31 -16.38 -28.79
N ASN A 468 1.88 -16.21 -27.53
CA ASN A 468 1.70 -17.31 -26.58
C ASN A 468 0.57 -18.24 -27.02
N ARG A 469 -0.58 -17.68 -27.48
CA ARG A 469 -1.72 -18.45 -28.03
C ARG A 469 -1.28 -19.27 -29.26
N ALA A 470 -0.55 -18.63 -30.18
CA ALA A 470 -0.06 -19.30 -31.39
C ALA A 470 0.88 -20.46 -31.05
N ALA A 471 1.74 -20.27 -30.04
CA ALA A 471 2.66 -21.32 -29.59
C ALA A 471 1.91 -22.51 -28.95
N ALA A 472 0.86 -22.24 -28.17
CA ALA A 472 0.02 -23.27 -27.55
C ALA A 472 -0.67 -24.12 -28.63
N ILE A 473 -1.30 -23.47 -29.63
CA ILE A 473 -1.96 -24.17 -30.75
C ILE A 473 -0.94 -25.04 -31.54
N ALA A 474 0.28 -24.55 -31.73
CA ALA A 474 1.30 -25.31 -32.46
C ALA A 474 1.86 -26.51 -31.67
N ALA A 475 1.68 -26.55 -30.36
CA ALA A 475 2.12 -27.63 -29.47
C ALA A 475 1.08 -28.77 -29.34
N GLU A 476 -0.18 -28.53 -29.70
CA GLU A 476 -1.29 -29.52 -29.77
C GLU A 476 -1.26 -30.33 -31.07
#